data_78e68f832385d8912f0f784f8cb2725a
#
_entry.id   78e68f832385d8912f0f784f8cb2725a
#
_cell.length_a   1.000
_cell.length_b   1.000
_cell.length_c   1.000
_cell.angle_alpha   90.00
_cell.angle_beta   90.00
_cell.angle_gamma   90.00
#
_symmetry.space_group_name_H-M   'P 1'
#
loop_
_entity.id
_entity.type
_entity.pdbx_description
1 polymer ?
#
loop_
_entity_poly.entity_id
_entity_poly.type
_entity_poly.pdbx_seq_one_letter_code
_entity_poly.pdbx_strand_id
1 'polypeptide(L)'
;MLQNRQVLDRYDDATIHDIYESIIARSSVKGGCIISPVKIIALPRIDGKRTSTTARRLVYYVNRFRSFKRNILMKCDNEECINLNHMVVVDE
;
A
#
# COMPACT_ATOMS: atom_id res chain seq x y z
N MET A 1 15.78 9.41 11.18
CA MET A 1 14.98 8.23 10.84
C MET A 1 14.04 8.55 9.68
N LEU A 2 13.96 7.66 8.72
CA LEU A 2 13.07 7.87 7.60
C LEU A 2 11.62 7.76 8.01
N GLN A 3 10.83 8.70 7.52
CA GLN A 3 9.39 8.61 7.66
C GLN A 3 8.86 7.58 6.68
N ASN A 4 7.88 6.77 7.08
CA ASN A 4 7.29 5.77 6.20
C ASN A 4 6.73 6.39 4.92
N ARG A 5 6.20 7.60 5.00
CA ARG A 5 5.65 8.30 3.84
C ARG A 5 6.68 8.60 2.77
N GLN A 6 7.96 8.65 3.16
CA GLN A 6 9.03 8.99 2.23
C GLN A 6 9.66 7.77 1.58
N VAL A 7 9.34 6.59 2.09
CA VAL A 7 9.92 5.35 1.58
C VAL A 7 9.50 5.11 0.14
N LEU A 8 8.21 5.23 -0.13
CA LEU A 8 7.70 4.98 -1.49
C LEU A 8 8.21 6.01 -2.51
N ASP A 9 8.45 7.24 -2.07
CA ASP A 9 8.96 8.28 -2.95
C ASP A 9 10.41 8.04 -3.40
N ARG A 10 11.11 7.13 -2.75
CA ARG A 10 12.49 6.80 -3.09
C ARG A 10 12.62 5.81 -4.23
N TYR A 11 11.50 5.24 -4.67
CA TYR A 11 11.48 4.29 -5.76
C TYR A 11 10.90 4.94 -7.01
N ASP A 12 11.32 4.46 -8.19
CA ASP A 12 10.74 4.96 -9.43
C ASP A 12 9.34 4.36 -9.63
N ASP A 13 8.59 4.98 -10.54
CA ASP A 13 7.21 4.56 -10.79
C ASP A 13 7.13 3.11 -11.29
N ALA A 14 8.08 2.70 -12.12
CA ALA A 14 8.07 1.35 -12.65
C ALA A 14 8.20 0.30 -11.55
N THR A 15 9.12 0.54 -10.60
CA THR A 15 9.33 -0.38 -9.49
C THR A 15 8.08 -0.48 -8.62
N ILE A 16 7.51 0.67 -8.26
CA ILE A 16 6.31 0.71 -7.42
C ILE A 16 5.14 0.05 -8.15
N HIS A 17 4.97 0.33 -9.42
CA HIS A 17 3.86 -0.21 -10.19
C HIS A 17 3.96 -1.73 -10.35
N ASP A 18 5.17 -2.25 -10.56
CA ASP A 18 5.38 -3.69 -10.66
C ASP A 18 4.99 -4.40 -9.36
N ILE A 19 5.38 -3.82 -8.22
CA ILE A 19 5.02 -4.39 -6.92
C ILE A 19 3.51 -4.35 -6.72
N TYR A 20 2.90 -3.23 -7.05
CA TYR A 20 1.45 -3.06 -6.95
C TYR A 20 0.71 -4.09 -7.80
N GLU A 21 1.09 -4.26 -9.05
CA GLU A 21 0.44 -5.22 -9.95
C GLU A 21 0.62 -6.64 -9.48
N SER A 22 1.77 -6.96 -8.93
CA SER A 22 2.02 -8.29 -8.35
C SER A 22 1.06 -8.57 -7.19
N ILE A 23 0.84 -7.59 -6.33
CA ILE A 23 -0.08 -7.75 -5.21
C ILE A 23 -1.52 -7.90 -5.69
N ILE A 24 -1.94 -7.05 -6.63
CA ILE A 24 -3.30 -7.12 -7.16
C ILE A 24 -3.55 -8.45 -7.86
N ALA A 25 -2.59 -8.94 -8.63
CA ALA A 25 -2.73 -10.21 -9.34
C ALA A 25 -2.92 -11.40 -8.39
N ARG A 26 -2.36 -11.31 -7.17
CA ARG A 26 -2.47 -12.38 -6.18
C ARG A 26 -3.58 -12.13 -5.17
N SER A 27 -4.27 -11.01 -5.27
CA SER A 27 -5.38 -10.70 -4.38
C SER A 27 -6.65 -11.45 -4.81
N SER A 28 -7.55 -11.67 -3.85
CA SER A 28 -8.83 -12.29 -4.13
C SER A 28 -9.95 -11.31 -3.79
N VAL A 29 -11.12 -11.54 -4.37
CA VAL A 29 -12.31 -10.71 -4.09
C VAL A 29 -13.24 -11.50 -3.20
N LYS A 30 -13.67 -10.89 -2.10
CA LYS A 30 -14.56 -11.54 -1.15
C LYS A 30 -15.46 -10.49 -0.53
N GLY A 31 -16.78 -10.61 -0.77
CA GLY A 31 -17.75 -9.71 -0.17
C GLY A 31 -17.52 -8.23 -0.49
N GLY A 32 -17.09 -7.96 -1.70
CA GLY A 32 -16.79 -6.58 -2.11
C GLY A 32 -15.42 -6.08 -1.72
N CYS A 33 -14.70 -6.84 -0.91
CA CYS A 33 -13.33 -6.49 -0.54
C CYS A 33 -12.33 -7.14 -1.49
N ILE A 34 -11.24 -6.44 -1.71
CA ILE A 34 -10.08 -7.01 -2.39
C ILE A 34 -9.11 -7.42 -1.29
N ILE A 35 -8.89 -8.72 -1.16
CA ILE A 35 -8.09 -9.26 -0.06
C ILE A 35 -6.66 -9.43 -0.50
N SER A 36 -5.76 -8.71 0.15
CA SER A 36 -4.32 -8.79 -0.13
C SER A 36 -3.75 -10.12 0.36
N PRO A 37 -2.84 -10.75 -0.41
CA PRO A 37 -2.15 -11.95 0.05
C PRO A 37 -1.20 -11.68 1.20
N VAL A 38 -0.76 -10.43 1.37
CA VAL A 38 0.15 -10.04 2.44
C VAL A 38 -0.28 -8.72 3.02
N LYS A 39 0.00 -8.52 4.30
CA LYS A 39 -0.30 -7.27 5.00
C LYS A 39 0.88 -6.30 4.88
N ILE A 40 2.08 -6.82 5.02
CA ILE A 40 3.31 -6.04 4.95
C ILE A 40 4.05 -6.43 3.68
N ILE A 41 4.48 -5.45 2.92
CA ILE A 41 5.20 -5.65 1.67
C ILE A 41 6.65 -5.25 1.86
N ALA A 42 7.56 -6.21 1.64
CA ALA A 42 8.99 -5.90 1.65
C ALA A 42 9.33 -5.21 0.34
N LEU A 43 10.05 -4.10 0.45
CA LEU A 43 10.50 -3.33 -0.71
C LEU A 43 11.97 -3.61 -0.99
N PRO A 44 12.46 -3.31 -2.20
CA PRO A 44 13.89 -3.41 -2.48
C PRO A 44 14.68 -2.55 -1.50
N ARG A 45 15.84 -3.04 -1.09
CA ARG A 45 16.66 -2.33 -0.12
C ARG A 45 17.16 -1.01 -0.67
N ILE A 46 17.25 -0.01 0.20
CA ILE A 46 17.83 1.30 -0.10
C ILE A 46 19.08 1.41 0.74
N ASP A 47 20.22 1.62 0.08
CA ASP A 47 21.53 1.76 0.75
C ASP A 47 21.80 0.58 1.70
N GLY A 48 21.39 -0.63 1.28
CA GLY A 48 21.59 -1.83 2.08
C GLY A 48 20.63 -1.99 3.24
N LYS A 49 19.71 -1.05 3.43
CA LYS A 49 18.76 -1.09 4.54
C LYS A 49 17.43 -1.66 4.10
N ARG A 50 16.83 -2.46 4.96
CA ARG A 50 15.50 -3.01 4.71
C ARG A 50 14.44 -1.93 4.79
N THR A 51 13.53 -1.95 3.84
CA THR A 51 12.38 -1.05 3.84
C THR A 51 11.12 -1.86 3.58
N SER A 52 10.01 -1.36 4.06
CA SER A 52 8.73 -2.03 3.87
C SER A 52 7.60 -1.01 3.90
N THR A 53 6.43 -1.43 3.41
CA THR A 53 5.21 -0.64 3.47
C THR A 53 4.05 -1.60 3.70
N THR A 54 2.87 -1.06 3.96
CA THR A 54 1.67 -1.89 4.03
C THR A 54 1.01 -1.96 2.67
N ALA A 55 0.28 -3.06 2.42
CA ALA A 55 -0.45 -3.21 1.17
C ALA A 55 -1.44 -2.06 0.99
N ARG A 56 -2.11 -1.66 2.06
CA ARG A 56 -3.08 -0.58 2.06
C ARG A 56 -2.46 0.75 1.61
N ARG A 57 -1.30 1.07 2.17
CA ARG A 57 -0.59 2.31 1.80
C ARG A 57 -0.11 2.28 0.36
N LEU A 58 0.36 1.14 -0.10
CA LEU A 58 0.82 1.00 -1.47
C LEU A 58 -0.32 1.25 -2.46
N VAL A 59 -1.48 0.64 -2.22
CA VAL A 59 -2.65 0.83 -3.07
C VAL A 59 -3.08 2.29 -3.10
N TYR A 60 -3.14 2.91 -1.93
CA TYR A 60 -3.51 4.33 -1.85
C TYR A 60 -2.52 5.19 -2.63
N TYR A 61 -1.23 4.96 -2.41
CA TYR A 61 -0.16 5.74 -3.03
C TYR A 61 -0.22 5.66 -4.56
N VAL A 62 -0.40 4.46 -5.11
CA VAL A 62 -0.46 4.26 -6.57
C VAL A 62 -1.69 4.93 -7.18
N ASN A 63 -2.82 4.87 -6.48
CA ASN A 63 -4.09 5.33 -7.04
C ASN A 63 -4.42 6.78 -6.72
N ARG A 64 -3.63 7.45 -5.88
CA ARG A 64 -3.86 8.83 -5.48
C ARG A 64 -2.66 9.72 -5.79
N PHE A 65 -2.11 9.55 -6.99
CA PHE A 65 -1.05 10.41 -7.51
C PHE A 65 0.18 10.50 -6.58
N ARG A 66 0.61 9.35 -6.08
CA ARG A 66 1.75 9.25 -5.18
C ARG A 66 1.56 10.00 -3.86
N SER A 67 0.32 10.15 -3.44
CA SER A 67 0.02 10.75 -2.15
C SER A 67 0.26 9.76 -1.01
N PHE A 68 0.66 10.30 0.14
CA PHE A 68 0.82 9.51 1.34
C PHE A 68 -0.09 10.04 2.44
N LYS A 69 -0.76 9.12 3.11
CA LYS A 69 -1.55 9.44 4.30
C LYS A 69 -1.18 8.49 5.43
N ARG A 70 -0.99 9.03 6.61
CA ARG A 70 -0.55 8.25 7.77
C ARG A 70 -1.64 7.31 8.27
N ASN A 71 -2.85 7.80 8.34
CA ASN A 71 -3.97 7.06 8.91
C ASN A 71 -4.98 6.71 7.83
N ILE A 72 -4.89 5.48 7.36
CA ILE A 72 -5.84 4.94 6.39
C ILE A 72 -6.63 3.85 7.09
N LEU A 73 -7.93 4.08 7.26
CA LEU A 73 -8.83 3.14 7.90
C LEU A 73 -9.72 2.49 6.84
N MET A 74 -10.25 1.32 7.17
CA MET A 74 -11.12 0.60 6.25
C MET A 74 -12.56 0.64 6.77
N LYS A 75 -13.49 1.03 5.90
CA LYS A 75 -14.91 1.06 6.23
C LYS A 75 -15.46 -0.33 6.52
N CYS A 76 -14.87 -1.35 5.90
CA CYS A 76 -15.37 -2.73 5.98
C CYS A 76 -14.86 -3.50 7.19
N ASP A 77 -14.05 -2.89 8.04
CA ASP A 77 -13.45 -3.52 9.23
C ASP A 77 -12.62 -4.76 8.90
N ASN A 78 -12.28 -4.98 7.65
CA ASN A 78 -11.43 -6.09 7.24
C ASN A 78 -10.00 -5.59 7.08
N GLU A 79 -9.12 -6.05 7.95
CA GLU A 79 -7.73 -5.60 7.95
C GLU A 79 -6.97 -5.99 6.69
N GLU A 80 -7.41 -7.02 6.00
CA GLU A 80 -6.75 -7.50 4.79
C GLU A 80 -7.30 -6.86 3.52
N CYS A 81 -8.37 -6.07 3.63
CA CYS A 81 -8.98 -5.42 2.48
C CYS A 81 -8.13 -4.27 1.97
N ILE A 82 -7.91 -4.23 0.66
CA ILE A 82 -7.17 -3.14 0.02
C ILE A 82 -7.99 -2.45 -1.05
N ASN A 83 -9.31 -2.58 -1.00
CA ASN A 83 -10.20 -1.90 -1.93
C ASN A 83 -10.17 -0.39 -1.65
N LEU A 84 -9.72 0.38 -2.63
CA LEU A 84 -9.58 1.83 -2.49
C LEU A 84 -10.89 2.49 -2.06
N ASN A 85 -12.01 2.00 -2.57
CA ASN A 85 -13.34 2.56 -2.25
C ASN A 85 -13.74 2.33 -0.80
N HIS A 86 -13.09 1.42 -0.10
CA HIS A 86 -13.35 1.16 1.31
C HIS A 86 -12.41 1.92 2.24
N MET A 87 -11.46 2.66 1.68
CA MET A 87 -10.49 3.40 2.48
C MET A 87 -11.03 4.74 2.93
N VAL A 88 -10.80 5.04 4.21
CA VAL A 88 -11.10 6.34 4.79
C VAL A 88 -9.77 6.94 5.24
N VAL A 89 -9.47 8.11 4.77
CA VAL A 89 -8.25 8.81 5.14
C VAL A 89 -8.57 9.80 6.24
N VAL A 90 -7.84 9.68 7.34
CA VAL A 90 -8.00 10.59 8.47
C VAL A 90 -6.85 11.58 8.42
N ASP A 91 -7.17 12.84 8.21
CA ASP A 91 -6.20 13.92 8.23
C ASP A 91 -6.06 14.42 9.66
N GLU A 92 -4.83 14.63 10.05
CA GLU A 92 -4.56 15.18 11.36
C GLU A 92 -4.40 16.68 11.29
#